data_cb5ec63bd19c2f59795b7d14c4ac6e66
#
_entry.id   cb5ec63bd19c2f59795b7d14c4ac6e66
#
_cell.length_a   1.000
_cell.length_b   1.000
_cell.length_c   1.000
_cell.angle_alpha   90.00
_cell.angle_beta   90.00
_cell.angle_gamma   90.00
#
_symmetry.space_group_name_H-M   'P 1'
#
loop_
_entity.id
_entity.type
_entity.pdbx_description
1 polymer ?
#
loop_
_entity_poly.entity_id
_entity_poly.type
_entity_poly.pdbx_seq_one_letter_code
_entity_poly.pdbx_strand_id
1 'polypeptide(L)'
;MANTTERIGVSYCSLRAAKMGWMFREQPIDDIGIDAHMERTDKDGKVQQLLALQIKSGESYFEENKGDYIVFRDIDDRQYNYWTTNTLPCIVVLYNPKNDMCIWQKLTAKTIKKTCGGTGKGYYVHVPVNQEFLNEMSNTLLLTFTNLPEHMTN
;
A
#
# COMPACT_ATOMS: atom_id res chain seq x y z
N MET A 1 -5.47 -0.69 -22.93
CA MET A 1 -4.16 -1.35 -23.00
C MET A 1 -3.46 -1.16 -21.68
N ALA A 2 -2.91 -2.22 -21.12
CA ALA A 2 -2.20 -2.11 -19.85
C ALA A 2 -0.97 -1.21 -20.01
N ASN A 3 -0.82 -0.26 -19.10
CA ASN A 3 0.36 0.59 -19.06
C ASN A 3 1.56 -0.25 -18.65
N THR A 4 2.62 -0.24 -19.44
CA THR A 4 3.85 -0.97 -19.15
C THR A 4 4.42 -0.62 -17.77
N THR A 5 4.38 0.66 -17.40
CA THR A 5 4.87 1.14 -16.11
C THR A 5 4.06 0.51 -14.95
N GLU A 6 2.74 0.46 -15.08
CA GLU A 6 1.89 -0.22 -14.09
C GLU A 6 2.22 -1.69 -13.98
N ARG A 7 2.42 -2.34 -15.12
CA ARG A 7 2.73 -3.76 -15.18
C ARG A 7 4.05 -4.09 -14.49
N ILE A 8 5.06 -3.23 -14.67
CA ILE A 8 6.36 -3.40 -14.01
C ILE A 8 6.20 -3.31 -12.49
N GLY A 9 5.44 -2.33 -12.00
CA GLY A 9 5.21 -2.15 -10.58
C GLY A 9 4.51 -3.34 -9.94
N VAL A 10 3.45 -3.82 -10.57
CA VAL A 10 2.70 -5.00 -10.10
C VAL A 10 3.62 -6.24 -10.08
N SER A 11 4.40 -6.43 -11.14
CA SER A 11 5.32 -7.56 -11.24
C SER A 11 6.42 -7.50 -10.18
N TYR A 12 6.95 -6.32 -9.92
CA TYR A 12 7.96 -6.12 -8.88
C TYR A 12 7.38 -6.47 -7.50
N CYS A 13 6.19 -5.98 -7.17
CA CYS A 13 5.53 -6.28 -5.91
C CYS A 13 5.26 -7.78 -5.76
N SER A 14 4.81 -8.42 -6.83
CA SER A 14 4.55 -9.87 -6.84
C SER A 14 5.82 -10.66 -6.55
N LEU A 15 6.94 -10.27 -7.17
CA LEU A 15 8.23 -10.93 -6.94
C LEU A 15 8.70 -10.74 -5.49
N ARG A 16 8.63 -9.52 -4.96
CA ARG A 16 9.03 -9.23 -3.58
C ARG A 16 8.18 -10.00 -2.59
N ALA A 17 6.88 -10.04 -2.81
CA ALA A 17 5.95 -10.77 -1.96
C ALA A 17 6.29 -12.27 -1.93
N ALA A 18 6.53 -12.85 -3.10
CA ALA A 18 6.88 -14.27 -3.22
C ALA A 18 8.18 -14.59 -2.48
N LYS A 19 9.20 -13.74 -2.60
CA LYS A 19 10.49 -13.92 -1.92
C LYS A 19 10.37 -13.89 -0.40
N MET A 20 9.38 -13.15 0.13
CA MET A 20 9.15 -13.05 1.57
C MET A 20 8.07 -14.00 2.08
N GLY A 21 7.61 -14.91 1.23
CA GLY A 21 6.68 -15.95 1.65
C GLY A 21 5.21 -15.56 1.62
N TRP A 22 4.87 -14.51 0.90
CA TRP A 22 3.48 -14.09 0.72
C TRP A 22 2.92 -14.62 -0.59
N MET A 23 1.64 -14.97 -0.59
CA MET A 23 0.90 -15.26 -1.81
C MET A 23 0.32 -13.95 -2.33
N PHE A 24 0.62 -13.61 -3.58
CA PHE A 24 0.18 -12.38 -4.22
C PHE A 24 -0.90 -12.71 -5.25
N ARG A 25 -2.07 -12.07 -5.12
CA ARG A 25 -3.16 -12.27 -6.06
C ARG A 25 -3.55 -10.93 -6.67
N GLU A 26 -3.27 -10.78 -7.95
CA GLU A 26 -3.65 -9.58 -8.69
C GLU A 26 -5.17 -9.53 -8.85
N GLN A 27 -5.76 -8.35 -8.69
CA GLN A 27 -7.17 -8.12 -8.96
C GLN A 27 -7.35 -7.81 -10.44
N PRO A 28 -8.13 -8.63 -11.18
CA PRO A 28 -8.36 -8.38 -12.61
C PRO A 28 -9.22 -7.15 -12.87
N ILE A 29 -10.03 -6.73 -11.89
CA ILE A 29 -10.88 -5.53 -11.98
C ILE A 29 -10.49 -4.61 -10.85
N ASP A 30 -10.06 -3.40 -11.20
CA ASP A 30 -9.71 -2.37 -10.21
C ASP A 30 -10.99 -1.80 -9.60
N ASP A 31 -11.28 -2.20 -8.37
CA ASP A 31 -12.42 -1.71 -7.61
C ASP A 31 -11.90 -0.87 -6.45
N ILE A 32 -12.18 0.44 -6.49
CA ILE A 32 -11.76 1.42 -5.47
C ILE A 32 -10.23 1.45 -5.28
N GLY A 33 -9.48 1.24 -6.36
CA GLY A 33 -8.03 1.33 -6.35
C GLY A 33 -7.31 0.16 -5.70
N ILE A 34 -7.99 -0.98 -5.51
CA ILE A 34 -7.31 -2.19 -5.03
C ILE A 34 -6.78 -2.95 -6.22
N ASP A 35 -5.44 -3.06 -6.29
CA ASP A 35 -4.76 -3.71 -7.41
C ASP A 35 -4.44 -5.18 -7.13
N ALA A 36 -4.27 -5.53 -5.86
CA ALA A 36 -3.89 -6.89 -5.48
C ALA A 36 -4.23 -7.17 -4.02
N HIS A 37 -4.21 -8.44 -3.68
CA HIS A 37 -4.25 -8.91 -2.29
C HIS A 37 -2.99 -9.70 -2.01
N MET A 38 -2.47 -9.59 -0.77
CA MET A 38 -1.38 -10.43 -0.29
C MET A 38 -1.85 -11.24 0.91
N GLU A 39 -1.54 -12.51 0.90
CA GLU A 39 -1.92 -13.43 1.97
C GLU A 39 -0.71 -14.20 2.47
N ARG A 40 -0.58 -14.31 3.78
CA ARG A 40 0.41 -15.18 4.39
C ARG A 40 -0.27 -16.22 5.25
N THR A 41 0.12 -17.48 5.07
CA THR A 41 -0.37 -18.58 5.87
C THR A 41 0.75 -19.13 6.74
N ASP A 42 0.38 -19.75 7.85
CA ASP A 42 1.34 -20.47 8.68
C ASP A 42 1.62 -21.87 8.10
N LYS A 43 2.47 -22.64 8.77
CA LYS A 43 2.84 -23.97 8.33
C LYS A 43 1.66 -24.95 8.27
N ASP A 44 0.59 -24.66 9.00
CA ASP A 44 -0.61 -25.49 9.02
C ASP A 44 -1.68 -25.02 8.03
N GLY A 45 -1.36 -24.01 7.23
CA GLY A 45 -2.26 -23.46 6.22
C GLY A 45 -3.26 -22.45 6.75
N LYS A 46 -3.16 -22.02 8.00
CA LYS A 46 -4.02 -20.99 8.56
C LYS A 46 -3.56 -19.61 8.10
N VAL A 47 -4.51 -18.75 7.77
CA VAL A 47 -4.21 -17.38 7.35
C VAL A 47 -3.69 -16.59 8.53
N GLN A 48 -2.47 -16.10 8.43
CA GLN A 48 -1.86 -15.20 9.41
C GLN A 48 -2.19 -13.76 9.13
N GLN A 49 -2.30 -13.40 7.85
CA GLN A 49 -2.57 -12.03 7.42
C GLN A 49 -3.13 -12.02 6.00
N LEU A 50 -4.05 -11.10 5.76
CA LEU A 50 -4.58 -10.80 4.43
C LEU A 50 -4.61 -9.27 4.29
N LEU A 51 -3.99 -8.74 3.25
CA LEU A 51 -3.86 -7.32 3.00
C LEU A 51 -4.34 -6.97 1.59
N ALA A 52 -4.92 -5.78 1.45
CA ALA A 52 -5.21 -5.21 0.15
C ALA A 52 -4.12 -4.19 -0.20
N LEU A 53 -3.69 -4.16 -1.46
CA LEU A 53 -2.65 -3.27 -1.94
C LEU A 53 -3.19 -2.36 -3.02
N GLN A 54 -2.85 -1.07 -2.90
CA GLN A 54 -2.92 -0.13 -4.01
C GLN A 54 -1.49 0.14 -4.46
N ILE A 55 -1.21 -0.13 -5.74
CA ILE A 55 0.15 0.00 -6.29
C ILE A 55 0.17 1.19 -7.24
N LYS A 56 1.04 2.15 -6.96
CA LYS A 56 1.25 3.33 -7.79
C LYS A 56 2.66 3.27 -8.36
N SER A 57 2.75 3.07 -9.66
CA SER A 57 4.02 2.86 -10.35
C SER A 57 4.32 4.03 -11.28
N GLY A 58 5.46 4.67 -11.09
CA GLY A 58 5.90 5.79 -11.93
C GLY A 58 6.77 6.78 -11.19
N GLU A 59 7.65 7.44 -11.93
CA GLU A 59 8.55 8.46 -11.36
C GLU A 59 7.77 9.64 -10.77
N SER A 60 6.61 9.98 -11.36
CA SER A 60 5.82 11.13 -10.93
C SER A 60 5.34 11.02 -9.48
N TYR A 61 5.16 9.81 -8.98
CA TYR A 61 4.75 9.61 -7.59
C TYR A 61 5.84 9.95 -6.58
N PHE A 62 7.07 10.17 -7.04
CA PHE A 62 8.21 10.47 -6.18
C PHE A 62 8.65 11.93 -6.25
N GLU A 63 7.90 12.78 -6.96
CA GLU A 63 8.27 14.19 -7.15
C GLU A 63 8.17 15.01 -5.86
N GLU A 64 7.17 14.76 -5.05
CA GLU A 64 7.05 15.47 -3.76
C GLU A 64 7.84 14.73 -2.68
N ASN A 65 9.15 14.89 -2.77
CA ASN A 65 10.13 14.25 -1.90
C ASN A 65 10.57 15.22 -0.81
N LYS A 66 10.32 14.87 0.45
CA LYS A 66 10.67 15.70 1.61
C LYS A 66 11.94 15.19 2.31
N GLY A 67 12.69 14.30 1.68
CA GLY A 67 13.90 13.69 2.25
C GLY A 67 13.60 12.39 2.96
N ASP A 68 12.93 12.46 4.10
CA ASP A 68 12.60 11.26 4.89
C ASP A 68 11.36 10.53 4.40
N TYR A 69 10.51 11.20 3.64
CA TYR A 69 9.27 10.61 3.12
C TYR A 69 8.87 11.24 1.80
N ILE A 70 8.05 10.49 1.06
CA ILE A 70 7.37 10.94 -0.15
C ILE A 70 5.93 11.26 0.23
N VAL A 71 5.37 12.33 -0.33
CA VAL A 71 3.96 12.68 -0.10
C VAL A 71 3.13 12.09 -1.26
N PHE A 72 2.19 11.22 -0.91
CA PHE A 72 1.24 10.66 -1.87
C PHE A 72 -0.10 11.36 -1.69
N ARG A 73 -0.63 11.97 -2.77
CA ARG A 73 -1.83 12.83 -2.71
C ARG A 73 -3.03 12.33 -3.50
N ASP A 74 -2.92 11.22 -4.18
CA ASP A 74 -3.98 10.76 -5.09
C ASP A 74 -5.11 10.03 -4.34
N ILE A 75 -5.71 10.71 -3.35
CA ILE A 75 -6.74 10.14 -2.47
C ILE A 75 -7.97 11.05 -2.42
N ASP A 76 -9.12 10.52 -2.84
CA ASP A 76 -10.40 11.24 -2.78
C ASP A 76 -11.25 10.78 -1.56
N ASP A 77 -12.42 11.41 -1.37
CA ASP A 77 -13.32 11.08 -0.26
C ASP A 77 -13.79 9.64 -0.29
N ARG A 78 -14.09 9.11 -1.46
CA ARG A 78 -14.58 7.74 -1.61
C ARG A 78 -13.52 6.73 -1.18
N GLN A 79 -12.28 6.94 -1.62
CA GLN A 79 -11.15 6.10 -1.26
C GLN A 79 -10.85 6.20 0.24
N TYR A 80 -10.84 7.42 0.78
CA TYR A 80 -10.60 7.64 2.20
C TYR A 80 -11.63 6.87 3.04
N ASN A 81 -12.92 7.04 2.72
CA ASN A 81 -13.98 6.36 3.47
C ASN A 81 -13.86 4.85 3.36
N TYR A 82 -13.58 4.33 2.17
CA TYR A 82 -13.43 2.89 1.97
C TYR A 82 -12.27 2.33 2.78
N TRP A 83 -11.09 2.94 2.65
CA TRP A 83 -9.88 2.40 3.29
C TRP A 83 -9.91 2.54 4.81
N THR A 84 -10.54 3.58 5.36
CA THR A 84 -10.55 3.80 6.81
C THR A 84 -11.66 3.05 7.53
N THR A 85 -12.69 2.61 6.82
CA THR A 85 -13.81 1.87 7.42
C THR A 85 -13.78 0.37 7.13
N ASN A 86 -12.97 -0.05 6.16
CA ASN A 86 -12.85 -1.46 5.81
C ASN A 86 -12.02 -2.19 6.87
N THR A 87 -12.49 -3.35 7.32
CA THR A 87 -11.74 -4.17 8.28
C THR A 87 -10.52 -4.82 7.66
N LEU A 88 -10.52 -5.03 6.34
CA LEU A 88 -9.36 -5.53 5.62
C LEU A 88 -8.28 -4.44 5.59
N PRO A 89 -7.07 -4.71 6.13
CA PRO A 89 -6.00 -3.72 6.10
C PRO A 89 -5.56 -3.41 4.67
N CYS A 90 -5.39 -2.12 4.39
CA CYS A 90 -4.98 -1.64 3.07
C CYS A 90 -3.66 -0.89 3.17
N ILE A 91 -2.80 -1.05 2.18
CA ILE A 91 -1.55 -0.29 2.06
C ILE A 91 -1.45 0.33 0.68
N VAL A 92 -0.71 1.43 0.59
CA VAL A 92 -0.26 1.98 -0.69
C VAL A 92 1.20 1.61 -0.88
N VAL A 93 1.55 1.20 -2.10
CA VAL A 93 2.92 0.90 -2.48
C VAL A 93 3.29 1.84 -3.63
N LEU A 94 4.37 2.58 -3.46
CA LEU A 94 4.92 3.45 -4.50
C LEU A 94 6.14 2.79 -5.10
N TYR A 95 6.14 2.63 -6.42
CA TYR A 95 7.25 2.01 -7.13
C TYR A 95 7.80 2.96 -8.19
N ASN A 96 9.12 3.15 -8.17
CA ASN A 96 9.83 3.96 -9.16
C ASN A 96 10.57 3.04 -10.12
N PRO A 97 10.11 2.94 -11.39
CA PRO A 97 10.72 2.03 -12.37
C PRO A 97 12.14 2.42 -12.77
N LYS A 98 12.54 3.65 -12.49
CA LYS A 98 13.88 4.13 -12.86
C LYS A 98 14.99 3.56 -11.98
N ASN A 99 14.72 3.38 -10.69
CA ASN A 99 15.73 2.93 -9.71
C ASN A 99 15.26 1.77 -8.84
N ASP A 100 14.09 1.20 -9.13
CA ASP A 100 13.47 0.12 -8.35
C ASP A 100 13.18 0.48 -6.89
N MET A 101 13.12 1.77 -6.57
CA MET A 101 12.67 2.19 -5.25
C MET A 101 11.21 1.77 -5.08
N CYS A 102 10.93 1.05 -4.01
CA CYS A 102 9.59 0.52 -3.74
C CYS A 102 9.33 0.66 -2.25
N ILE A 103 8.43 1.56 -1.88
CA ILE A 103 8.15 1.92 -0.49
C ILE A 103 6.65 1.89 -0.25
N TRP A 104 6.25 1.79 1.02
CA TRP A 104 4.84 1.60 1.34
C TRP A 104 4.42 2.34 2.61
N GLN A 105 3.12 2.49 2.79
CA GLN A 105 2.52 3.02 4.01
C GLN A 105 1.14 2.41 4.21
N LYS A 106 0.74 2.29 5.47
CA LYS A 106 -0.62 1.89 5.85
C LYS A 106 -1.62 2.97 5.42
N LEU A 107 -2.80 2.55 4.99
CA LEU A 107 -3.90 3.46 4.65
C LEU A 107 -4.96 3.37 5.75
N THR A 108 -4.79 4.19 6.78
CA THR A 108 -5.65 4.22 7.96
C THR A 108 -6.07 5.65 8.28
N ALA A 109 -7.03 5.80 9.18
CA ALA A 109 -7.45 7.13 9.66
C ALA A 109 -6.32 7.88 10.36
N LYS A 110 -5.31 7.15 10.88
CA LYS A 110 -4.15 7.77 11.53
C LYS A 110 -3.08 8.24 10.55
N THR A 111 -2.90 7.52 9.43
CA THR A 111 -1.85 7.83 8.45
C THR A 111 -2.30 8.81 7.38
N ILE A 112 -3.59 8.78 7.03
CA ILE A 112 -4.15 9.64 5.99
C ILE A 112 -4.56 10.97 6.61
N LYS A 113 -4.04 12.06 6.03
CA LYS A 113 -4.31 13.42 6.52
C LYS A 113 -5.17 14.17 5.52
N LYS A 114 -5.99 15.10 6.02
CA LYS A 114 -6.81 15.94 5.18
C LYS A 114 -6.01 17.17 4.73
N THR A 115 -6.09 17.48 3.45
CA THR A 115 -5.48 18.69 2.90
C THR A 115 -6.29 19.91 3.33
N CYS A 116 -5.61 20.92 3.90
CA CYS A 116 -6.27 22.15 4.32
C CYS A 116 -6.39 23.11 3.14
N GLY A 117 -7.63 23.50 2.80
CA GLY A 117 -7.91 24.53 1.80
C GLY A 117 -7.43 24.20 0.39
N GLY A 118 -7.15 22.95 0.11
CA GLY A 118 -6.63 22.57 -1.19
C GLY A 118 -7.70 22.33 -2.23
N THR A 119 -7.29 22.36 -3.48
CA THR A 119 -8.05 21.85 -4.61
C THR A 119 -7.58 20.43 -4.88
N GLY A 120 -8.40 19.63 -5.56
CA GLY A 120 -8.05 18.27 -5.92
C GLY A 120 -8.65 17.26 -4.97
N LYS A 121 -7.94 16.16 -4.71
CA LYS A 121 -8.55 15.00 -4.05
C LYS A 121 -8.66 15.08 -2.53
N GLY A 122 -8.05 16.03 -1.91
CA GLY A 122 -8.34 16.37 -0.53
C GLY A 122 -7.59 15.62 0.57
N TYR A 123 -6.88 14.54 0.27
CA TYR A 123 -6.15 13.75 1.29
C TYR A 123 -4.75 13.41 0.83
N TYR A 124 -3.87 13.17 1.79
CA TYR A 124 -2.50 12.76 1.50
C TYR A 124 -1.98 11.83 2.60
N VAL A 125 -0.91 11.12 2.27
CA VAL A 125 -0.23 10.25 3.22
C VAL A 125 1.29 10.38 3.03
N HIS A 126 2.04 10.31 4.13
CA HIS A 126 3.50 10.29 4.09
C HIS A 126 3.99 8.86 3.98
N VAL A 127 4.79 8.58 2.95
CA VAL A 127 5.35 7.24 2.73
C VAL A 127 6.85 7.30 3.04
N PRO A 128 7.31 6.72 4.16
CA PRO A 128 8.72 6.81 4.56
C PRO A 128 9.64 6.16 3.54
N VAL A 129 10.74 6.85 3.18
CA VAL A 129 11.70 6.33 2.21
C VAL A 129 12.45 5.10 2.71
N ASN A 130 12.54 4.91 4.04
CA ASN A 130 13.17 3.74 4.63
C ASN A 130 12.19 2.57 4.85
N GLN A 131 10.92 2.74 4.51
CA GLN A 131 9.93 1.68 4.63
C GLN A 131 9.82 0.92 3.31
N GLU A 132 10.85 0.14 3.05
CA GLU A 132 11.01 -0.59 1.80
C GLU A 132 10.07 -1.80 1.72
N PHE A 133 9.46 -1.98 0.59
CA PHE A 133 8.54 -3.10 0.33
C PHE A 133 9.31 -4.26 -0.32
N LEU A 134 9.38 -5.38 0.17
CA LEU A 134 9.23 -6.02 1.44
C LEU A 134 10.63 -6.39 1.94
N ASN A 135 11.10 -5.71 2.96
CA ASN A 135 12.27 -6.16 3.70
C ASN A 135 11.79 -6.82 5.00
N GLU A 136 12.72 -7.29 5.84
CA GLU A 136 12.36 -7.98 7.08
C GLU A 136 11.55 -7.10 8.03
N MET A 137 11.92 -5.82 8.16
CA MET A 137 11.21 -4.88 9.01
C MET A 137 9.77 -4.69 8.52
N SER A 138 9.59 -4.45 7.23
CA SER A 138 8.26 -4.29 6.63
C SER A 138 7.43 -5.56 6.76
N ASN A 139 8.06 -6.72 6.60
CA ASN A 139 7.37 -7.99 6.76
C ASN A 139 6.78 -8.14 8.16
N THR A 140 7.55 -7.78 9.17
CA THR A 140 7.09 -7.82 10.58
C THR A 140 5.93 -6.84 10.80
N LEU A 141 6.05 -5.61 10.29
CA LEU A 141 5.01 -4.61 10.43
C LEU A 141 3.71 -5.03 9.74
N LEU A 142 3.82 -5.63 8.56
CA LEU A 142 2.64 -6.05 7.79
C LEU A 142 1.95 -7.25 8.41
N LEU A 143 2.69 -8.17 9.04
CA LEU A 143 2.11 -9.33 9.69
C LEU A 143 1.20 -8.96 10.86
N THR A 144 1.45 -7.84 11.51
CA THR A 144 0.69 -7.40 12.68
C THR A 144 -0.26 -6.24 12.39
N PHE A 145 -0.28 -5.76 11.14
CA PHE A 145 -1.15 -4.63 10.78
C PHE A 145 -2.62 -5.03 10.82
N THR A 146 -3.41 -4.27 11.55
CA THR A 146 -4.88 -4.43 11.59
C THR A 146 -5.53 -3.05 11.47
N ASN A 147 -6.67 -3.01 10.79
CA ASN A 147 -7.46 -1.78 10.64
C ASN A 147 -8.66 -1.76 11.62
N LEU A 148 -8.65 -2.63 12.61
CA LEU A 148 -9.69 -2.62 13.63
C LEU A 148 -9.51 -1.43 14.57
N PRO A 149 -10.61 -0.85 15.11
CA PRO A 149 -10.52 0.18 16.14
C PRO A 149 -9.74 -0.34 17.37
N GLU A 150 -8.99 0.55 18.02
CA GLU A 150 -8.14 0.17 19.16
C GLU A 150 -8.89 -0.60 20.26
N HIS A 151 -10.14 -0.21 20.54
CA HIS A 151 -10.94 -0.87 21.59
C HIS A 151 -11.37 -2.29 21.21
N MET A 152 -11.17 -2.70 19.95
CA MET A 152 -11.49 -4.05 19.46
C MET A 152 -10.24 -4.92 19.29
N THR A 153 -9.07 -4.37 19.54
CA THR A 153 -7.80 -5.11 19.47
C THR A 153 -7.27 -5.35 20.88
N ASN A 154 -6.97 -6.58 21.17
CA ASN A 154 -6.40 -6.95 22.48
C ASN A 154 -4.93 -7.29 22.34
#